data_b1618b1a5fab65416e67875d51b806fa
#
_entry.id   b1618b1a5fab65416e67875d51b806fa
#
_cell.length_a   1.000
_cell.length_b   1.000
_cell.length_c   1.000
_cell.angle_alpha   90.00
_cell.angle_beta   90.00
_cell.angle_gamma   90.00
#
_symmetry.space_group_name_H-M   'P 1'
#
loop_
_entity.id
_entity.type
_entity.pdbx_description
1 polymer ?
#
loop_
_entity_poly.entity_id
_entity_poly.type
_entity_poly.pdbx_seq_one_letter_code
_entity_poly.pdbx_strand_id
1 'polypeptide(L)'
;MVSNITTMNFTVSAPIRKKTILVFDVETSGLLPKKDKSNPNHIPIEAYPHILQLSYALYDISSNQLLDKYDTYINVKKEVEISDKITELTGITRRSCNKGVSMVEALTNFYKAYISSDVIVAHNIDFDKKMILVELERNRPEIIKNTPECMTIFNSTYEELNGVEHYCSMRKGTVITNIIVPSKYPGKPPSLKWPRLNELYAKLFDGETVDGLHNAMVDVLVCLRCYMKMRHNTDCGLLMKSK
;
A
#
# COMPACT_ATOMS: atom_id res chain seq x y z
N MET A 1 53.74 -25.86 -26.56
CA MET A 1 52.95 -25.55 -25.38
C MET A 1 51.63 -24.88 -25.86
N VAL A 2 50.53 -25.62 -25.81
CA VAL A 2 49.23 -25.12 -26.24
C VAL A 2 48.50 -24.78 -24.96
N SER A 3 48.22 -23.46 -24.76
CA SER A 3 47.49 -22.95 -23.60
C SER A 3 46.00 -23.27 -23.76
N ASN A 4 45.45 -24.09 -22.87
CA ASN A 4 44.02 -24.31 -22.73
C ASN A 4 43.35 -23.06 -22.18
N ILE A 5 42.57 -22.37 -23.03
CA ILE A 5 41.67 -21.31 -22.59
C ILE A 5 40.39 -21.99 -22.09
N THR A 6 40.22 -22.02 -20.77
CA THR A 6 38.97 -22.47 -20.14
C THR A 6 37.90 -21.37 -20.32
N THR A 7 36.96 -21.62 -21.21
CA THR A 7 35.76 -20.77 -21.38
C THR A 7 34.89 -20.92 -20.15
N MET A 8 34.81 -19.89 -19.30
CA MET A 8 33.80 -19.81 -18.24
C MET A 8 32.43 -19.56 -18.86
N ASN A 9 31.60 -20.59 -18.84
CA ASN A 9 30.20 -20.47 -19.18
C ASN A 9 29.46 -19.74 -18.03
N PHE A 10 29.17 -18.45 -18.21
CA PHE A 10 28.23 -17.76 -17.34
C PHE A 10 26.83 -18.26 -17.68
N THR A 11 26.29 -19.13 -16.82
CA THR A 11 24.86 -19.43 -16.84
C THR A 11 24.12 -18.18 -16.36
N VAL A 12 23.49 -17.47 -17.29
CA VAL A 12 22.51 -16.43 -16.97
C VAL A 12 21.37 -17.15 -16.26
N SER A 13 21.26 -16.98 -14.94
CA SER A 13 20.14 -17.51 -14.19
C SER A 13 18.84 -16.91 -14.77
N ALA A 14 17.85 -17.78 -15.00
CA ALA A 14 16.51 -17.32 -15.40
C ALA A 14 16.04 -16.25 -14.39
N PRO A 15 15.34 -15.18 -14.86
CA PRO A 15 14.87 -14.13 -13.97
C PRO A 15 14.03 -14.76 -12.85
N ILE A 16 14.39 -14.46 -11.60
CA ILE A 16 13.65 -14.92 -10.41
C ILE A 16 12.20 -14.49 -10.59
N ARG A 17 11.30 -15.45 -10.74
CA ARG A 17 9.88 -15.17 -10.91
C ARG A 17 9.33 -14.69 -9.57
N LYS A 18 9.00 -13.40 -9.49
CA LYS A 18 8.40 -12.78 -8.31
C LYS A 18 7.10 -13.50 -7.97
N LYS A 19 7.00 -14.04 -6.76
CA LYS A 19 5.94 -14.95 -6.35
C LYS A 19 5.04 -14.36 -5.29
N THR A 20 5.58 -13.52 -4.41
CA THR A 20 4.90 -13.04 -3.21
C THR A 20 4.55 -11.57 -3.31
N ILE A 21 3.28 -11.26 -3.08
CA ILE A 21 2.73 -9.91 -3.16
C ILE A 21 2.29 -9.48 -1.76
N LEU A 22 2.71 -8.31 -1.33
CA LEU A 22 2.13 -7.61 -0.19
C LEU A 22 1.20 -6.51 -0.71
N VAL A 23 -0.09 -6.65 -0.46
CA VAL A 23 -1.08 -5.59 -0.70
C VAL A 23 -1.41 -4.96 0.64
N PHE A 24 -1.39 -3.64 0.73
CA PHE A 24 -1.67 -2.93 1.98
C PHE A 24 -2.44 -1.64 1.74
N ASP A 25 -3.11 -1.18 2.79
CA ASP A 25 -3.87 0.06 2.82
C ASP A 25 -3.90 0.62 4.23
N VAL A 26 -4.02 1.95 4.36
CA VAL A 26 -4.13 2.63 5.66
C VAL A 26 -5.28 3.63 5.67
N GLU A 27 -6.09 3.58 6.74
CA GLU A 27 -7.02 4.67 7.05
C GLU A 27 -6.37 5.65 8.02
N THR A 28 -6.62 6.92 7.81
CA THR A 28 -5.92 8.00 8.53
C THR A 28 -6.87 9.03 9.12
N SER A 29 -6.39 9.81 10.10
CA SER A 29 -7.14 10.91 10.71
C SER A 29 -7.33 12.13 9.80
N GLY A 30 -6.81 12.11 8.57
CA GLY A 30 -6.92 13.22 7.62
C GLY A 30 -6.10 13.02 6.36
N LEU A 31 -5.99 14.07 5.57
CA LEU A 31 -5.21 14.08 4.33
C LEU A 31 -3.78 14.56 4.58
N LEU A 32 -2.88 14.27 3.65
CA LEU A 32 -1.53 14.83 3.67
C LEU A 32 -1.58 16.36 3.69
N PRO A 33 -0.69 17.01 4.47
CA PRO A 33 -0.63 18.47 4.53
C PRO A 33 -0.26 19.05 3.16
N LYS A 34 -0.83 20.20 2.84
CA LYS A 34 -0.45 20.95 1.63
C LYS A 34 0.98 21.45 1.80
N LYS A 35 1.76 21.36 0.71
CA LYS A 35 3.11 21.94 0.69
C LYS A 35 3.01 23.43 0.99
N ASP A 36 3.80 23.89 1.95
CA ASP A 36 3.99 25.33 2.17
C ASP A 36 4.76 25.90 0.98
N LYS A 37 4.20 26.93 0.34
CA LYS A 37 4.85 27.59 -0.81
C LYS A 37 6.13 28.33 -0.41
N SER A 38 6.24 28.76 0.85
CA SER A 38 7.41 29.47 1.38
C SER A 38 8.54 28.52 1.79
N ASN A 39 8.22 27.28 2.19
CA ASN A 39 9.19 26.26 2.55
C ASN A 39 8.73 24.86 2.09
N PRO A 40 8.79 24.57 0.77
CA PRO A 40 8.20 23.36 0.19
C PRO A 40 8.86 22.07 0.65
N ASN A 41 10.03 22.13 1.28
CA ASN A 41 10.83 20.97 1.67
C ASN A 41 10.71 20.62 3.17
N HIS A 42 10.05 21.46 3.97
CA HIS A 42 9.95 21.22 5.41
C HIS A 42 8.51 21.28 5.91
N ILE A 43 7.88 20.11 5.97
CA ILE A 43 6.59 19.94 6.64
C ILE A 43 6.90 19.25 7.97
N PRO A 44 6.59 19.86 9.12
CA PRO A 44 6.82 19.23 10.42
C PRO A 44 6.00 17.95 10.55
N ILE A 45 6.54 16.98 11.27
CA ILE A 45 5.92 15.66 11.38
C ILE A 45 4.55 15.69 12.05
N GLU A 46 4.34 16.68 12.93
CA GLU A 46 3.09 16.93 13.64
C GLU A 46 1.95 17.38 12.71
N ALA A 47 2.29 17.95 11.55
CA ALA A 47 1.30 18.36 10.55
C ALA A 47 0.71 17.19 9.74
N TYR A 48 1.36 16.02 9.80
CA TYR A 48 0.85 14.83 9.12
C TYR A 48 -0.26 14.16 9.94
N PRO A 49 -1.28 13.59 9.28
CA PRO A 49 -2.30 12.79 9.98
C PRO A 49 -1.67 11.57 10.66
N HIS A 50 -2.45 10.89 11.47
CA HIS A 50 -2.08 9.62 12.09
C HIS A 50 -2.76 8.46 11.37
N ILE A 51 -2.10 7.32 11.26
CA ILE A 51 -2.75 6.07 10.85
C ILE A 51 -3.71 5.64 11.96
N LEU A 52 -4.95 5.33 11.58
CA LEU A 52 -6.02 4.86 12.46
C LEU A 52 -6.31 3.36 12.26
N GLN A 53 -6.07 2.84 11.05
CA GLN A 53 -6.17 1.42 10.71
C GLN A 53 -5.03 1.08 9.75
N LEU A 54 -4.42 -0.09 9.94
CA LEU A 54 -3.42 -0.67 9.03
C LEU A 54 -3.87 -2.08 8.68
N SER A 55 -4.00 -2.34 7.40
CA SER A 55 -4.37 -3.66 6.90
C SER A 55 -3.42 -4.11 5.79
N TYR A 56 -3.15 -5.41 5.75
CA TYR A 56 -2.42 -6.00 4.64
C TYR A 56 -2.84 -7.45 4.37
N ALA A 57 -2.54 -7.89 3.16
CA ALA A 57 -2.62 -9.27 2.72
C ALA A 57 -1.31 -9.66 2.04
N LEU A 58 -0.69 -10.74 2.50
CA LEU A 58 0.47 -11.38 1.86
C LEU A 58 -0.01 -12.58 1.06
N TYR A 59 0.24 -12.59 -0.25
CA TYR A 59 -0.32 -13.55 -1.19
C TYR A 59 0.75 -14.18 -2.06
N ASP A 60 0.72 -15.51 -2.21
CA ASP A 60 1.59 -16.24 -3.13
C ASP A 60 0.86 -16.52 -4.45
N ILE A 61 1.39 -15.93 -5.53
CA ILE A 61 0.85 -16.11 -6.89
C ILE A 61 0.97 -17.57 -7.35
N SER A 62 2.02 -18.28 -6.94
CA SER A 62 2.32 -19.63 -7.44
C SER A 62 1.35 -20.67 -6.91
N SER A 63 1.03 -20.58 -5.62
CA SER A 63 0.07 -21.47 -4.96
C SER A 63 -1.36 -20.94 -5.00
N ASN A 64 -1.55 -19.68 -5.43
CA ASN A 64 -2.83 -18.96 -5.38
C ASN A 64 -3.42 -18.91 -3.95
N GLN A 65 -2.56 -18.67 -2.95
CA GLN A 65 -2.94 -18.71 -1.54
C GLN A 65 -2.60 -17.42 -0.82
N LEU A 66 -3.49 -17.06 0.11
CA LEU A 66 -3.24 -16.03 1.09
C LEU A 66 -2.33 -16.62 2.18
N LEU A 67 -1.10 -16.10 2.29
CA LEU A 67 -0.11 -16.56 3.26
C LEU A 67 -0.31 -15.93 4.63
N ASP A 68 -0.69 -14.64 4.64
CA ASP A 68 -0.94 -13.87 5.87
C ASP A 68 -1.97 -12.77 5.60
N LYS A 69 -2.73 -12.42 6.63
CA LYS A 69 -3.69 -11.32 6.63
C LYS A 69 -3.71 -10.65 7.98
N TYR A 70 -3.52 -9.35 7.98
CA TYR A 70 -3.51 -8.53 9.18
C TYR A 70 -4.43 -7.33 9.02
N ASP A 71 -5.24 -7.08 10.04
CA ASP A 71 -6.19 -5.96 10.08
C ASP A 71 -6.29 -5.47 11.52
N THR A 72 -5.91 -4.22 11.75
CA THR A 72 -5.94 -3.68 13.10
C THR A 72 -6.18 -2.18 13.14
N TYR A 73 -6.91 -1.74 14.15
CA TYR A 73 -6.96 -0.33 14.53
C TYR A 73 -5.72 0.04 15.35
N ILE A 74 -5.35 1.30 15.26
CA ILE A 74 -4.18 1.85 15.98
C ILE A 74 -4.65 2.63 17.20
N ASN A 75 -4.04 2.33 18.33
CA ASN A 75 -4.26 3.09 19.56
C ASN A 75 -3.51 4.42 19.47
N VAL A 76 -4.21 5.46 19.00
CA VAL A 76 -3.67 6.81 18.89
C VAL A 76 -3.95 7.62 20.17
N LYS A 77 -3.08 8.59 20.45
CA LYS A 77 -3.22 9.49 21.60
C LYS A 77 -4.59 10.20 21.59
N LYS A 78 -5.06 10.62 22.77
CA LYS A 78 -6.37 11.28 22.92
C LYS A 78 -6.47 12.60 22.16
N GLU A 79 -5.35 13.29 21.99
CA GLU A 79 -5.22 14.58 21.31
C GLU A 79 -5.37 14.45 19.77
N VAL A 80 -5.23 13.24 19.22
CA VAL A 80 -5.47 12.99 17.79
C VAL A 80 -6.96 13.09 17.51
N GLU A 81 -7.35 14.09 16.75
CA GLU A 81 -8.75 14.28 16.36
C GLU A 81 -9.20 13.18 15.38
N ILE A 82 -10.36 12.60 15.65
CA ILE A 82 -11.10 11.73 14.72
C ILE A 82 -12.42 12.43 14.45
N SER A 83 -12.47 13.19 13.35
CA SER A 83 -13.64 13.99 13.01
C SER A 83 -14.83 13.11 12.62
N ASP A 84 -16.06 13.67 12.75
CA ASP A 84 -17.28 12.99 12.31
C ASP A 84 -17.18 12.55 10.85
N LYS A 85 -16.57 13.38 10.00
CA LYS A 85 -16.36 13.09 8.59
C LYS A 85 -15.47 11.84 8.38
N ILE A 86 -14.43 11.66 9.18
CA ILE A 86 -13.59 10.43 9.13
C ILE A 86 -14.41 9.23 9.58
N THR A 87 -15.16 9.37 10.67
CA THR A 87 -16.04 8.30 11.16
C THR A 87 -17.12 7.93 10.14
N GLU A 88 -17.75 8.88 9.50
CA GLU A 88 -18.74 8.65 8.42
C GLU A 88 -18.11 7.92 7.22
N LEU A 89 -16.89 8.27 6.85
CA LEU A 89 -16.20 7.70 5.70
C LEU A 89 -15.69 6.29 5.96
N THR A 90 -15.04 6.07 7.12
CA THR A 90 -14.26 4.85 7.41
C THR A 90 -14.94 3.92 8.42
N GLY A 91 -15.93 4.40 9.14
CA GLY A 91 -16.53 3.71 10.29
C GLY A 91 -15.64 3.72 11.54
N ILE A 92 -14.44 4.31 11.49
CA ILE A 92 -13.50 4.32 12.60
C ILE A 92 -13.93 5.34 13.65
N THR A 93 -14.00 4.88 14.89
CA THR A 93 -14.37 5.70 16.05
C THR A 93 -13.22 5.77 17.05
N ARG A 94 -13.28 6.73 17.99
CA ARG A 94 -12.36 6.74 19.14
C ARG A 94 -12.37 5.43 19.92
N ARG A 95 -13.54 4.79 20.04
CA ARG A 95 -13.69 3.48 20.71
C ARG A 95 -12.92 2.39 19.96
N SER A 96 -12.93 2.40 18.62
CA SER A 96 -12.18 1.44 17.81
C SER A 96 -10.67 1.61 18.05
N CYS A 97 -10.17 2.84 17.99
CA CYS A 97 -8.76 3.14 18.23
C CYS A 97 -8.31 2.79 19.66
N ASN A 98 -9.14 3.04 20.69
CA ASN A 98 -8.80 2.71 22.08
C ASN A 98 -8.63 1.20 22.32
N LYS A 99 -9.18 0.35 21.44
CA LYS A 99 -9.05 -1.11 21.48
C LYS A 99 -7.94 -1.61 20.55
N GLY A 100 -7.36 -0.73 19.77
CA GLY A 100 -6.29 -1.04 18.82
C GLY A 100 -4.95 -1.32 19.49
N VAL A 101 -4.00 -1.72 18.68
CA VAL A 101 -2.61 -1.99 19.10
C VAL A 101 -1.75 -0.72 19.01
N SER A 102 -0.55 -0.76 19.57
CA SER A 102 0.42 0.32 19.36
C SER A 102 0.88 0.39 17.90
N MET A 103 1.28 1.59 17.45
CA MET A 103 1.82 1.74 16.09
C MET A 103 3.09 0.90 15.90
N VAL A 104 3.94 0.78 16.91
CA VAL A 104 5.16 -0.04 16.83
C VAL A 104 4.83 -1.52 16.65
N GLU A 105 3.82 -2.03 17.34
CA GLU A 105 3.35 -3.41 17.15
C GLU A 105 2.81 -3.64 15.72
N ALA A 106 1.99 -2.71 15.22
CA ALA A 106 1.46 -2.80 13.86
C ALA A 106 2.58 -2.75 12.79
N LEU A 107 3.57 -1.85 12.95
CA LEU A 107 4.73 -1.76 12.07
C LEU A 107 5.62 -3.02 12.15
N THR A 108 5.74 -3.65 13.31
CA THR A 108 6.48 -4.90 13.47
C THR A 108 5.82 -6.06 12.70
N ASN A 109 4.48 -6.15 12.71
CA ASN A 109 3.78 -7.13 11.91
C ASN A 109 3.87 -6.81 10.41
N PHE A 110 3.71 -5.54 10.03
CA PHE A 110 3.89 -5.11 8.65
C PHE A 110 5.31 -5.40 8.12
N TYR A 111 6.35 -5.18 8.93
CA TYR A 111 7.73 -5.49 8.58
C TYR A 111 7.92 -6.96 8.19
N LYS A 112 7.36 -7.91 8.96
CA LYS A 112 7.46 -9.35 8.66
C LYS A 112 6.89 -9.70 7.29
N ALA A 113 5.73 -9.14 6.95
CA ALA A 113 5.12 -9.33 5.65
C ALA A 113 5.93 -8.61 4.54
N TYR A 114 6.42 -7.40 4.82
CA TYR A 114 7.19 -6.59 3.89
C TYR A 114 8.49 -7.29 3.44
N ILE A 115 9.28 -7.85 4.36
CA ILE A 115 10.54 -8.54 4.01
C ILE A 115 10.30 -9.88 3.31
N SER A 116 9.09 -10.43 3.39
CA SER A 116 8.70 -11.69 2.75
C SER A 116 8.10 -11.48 1.36
N SER A 117 8.05 -10.24 0.87
CA SER A 117 7.36 -9.90 -0.38
C SER A 117 8.32 -9.45 -1.47
N ASP A 118 8.01 -9.86 -2.71
CA ASP A 118 8.71 -9.44 -3.92
C ASP A 118 8.08 -8.19 -4.56
N VAL A 119 6.78 -8.01 -4.35
CA VAL A 119 6.00 -6.90 -4.93
C VAL A 119 5.14 -6.25 -3.85
N ILE A 120 5.24 -4.94 -3.73
CA ILE A 120 4.43 -4.12 -2.85
C ILE A 120 3.34 -3.42 -3.67
N VAL A 121 2.09 -3.62 -3.29
CA VAL A 121 0.92 -3.12 -4.03
C VAL A 121 0.04 -2.27 -3.13
N ALA A 122 -0.44 -1.15 -3.64
CA ALA A 122 -1.52 -0.37 -3.02
C ALA A 122 -2.31 0.42 -4.08
N HIS A 123 -3.48 0.91 -3.71
CA HIS A 123 -4.24 1.84 -4.54
C HIS A 123 -3.90 3.28 -4.14
N ASN A 124 -3.07 3.97 -4.94
CA ASN A 124 -2.40 5.24 -4.60
C ASN A 124 -1.23 5.06 -3.60
N ILE A 125 -0.38 4.10 -3.87
CA ILE A 125 0.74 3.65 -3.03
C ILE A 125 1.59 4.79 -2.43
N ASP A 126 1.69 5.94 -3.09
CA ASP A 126 2.48 7.06 -2.58
C ASP A 126 1.91 7.63 -1.28
N PHE A 127 0.58 7.61 -1.12
CA PHE A 127 -0.09 8.04 0.10
C PHE A 127 0.22 7.08 1.24
N ASP A 128 -0.05 5.80 1.06
CA ASP A 128 0.10 4.77 2.09
C ASP A 128 1.57 4.61 2.51
N LYS A 129 2.47 4.54 1.52
CA LYS A 129 3.92 4.53 1.76
C LYS A 129 4.37 5.75 2.56
N LYS A 130 3.88 6.96 2.20
CA LYS A 130 4.21 8.19 2.92
C LYS A 130 3.74 8.13 4.37
N MET A 131 2.55 7.62 4.61
CA MET A 131 2.00 7.51 5.97
C MET A 131 2.79 6.52 6.83
N ILE A 132 3.18 5.35 6.29
CA ILE A 132 4.07 4.41 7.00
C ILE A 132 5.41 5.07 7.32
N LEU A 133 6.04 5.78 6.39
CA LEU A 133 7.32 6.48 6.63
C LEU A 133 7.18 7.59 7.70
N VAL A 134 6.06 8.29 7.73
CA VAL A 134 5.77 9.29 8.77
C VAL A 134 5.63 8.63 10.14
N GLU A 135 4.95 7.49 10.23
CA GLU A 135 4.80 6.78 11.50
C GLU A 135 6.11 6.12 11.96
N LEU A 136 6.94 5.62 11.06
CA LEU A 136 8.30 5.16 11.40
C LEU A 136 9.13 6.30 12.02
N GLU A 137 9.08 7.49 11.44
CA GLU A 137 9.81 8.63 11.97
C GLU A 137 9.22 9.17 13.28
N ARG A 138 7.89 9.23 13.40
CA ARG A 138 7.18 9.66 14.62
C ARG A 138 7.48 8.75 15.81
N ASN A 139 7.64 7.47 15.58
CA ASN A 139 7.91 6.46 16.61
C ASN A 139 9.39 6.00 16.63
N ARG A 140 10.28 6.72 15.91
CA ARG A 140 11.70 6.34 15.74
C ARG A 140 12.42 5.98 17.05
N PRO A 141 12.33 6.75 18.16
CA PRO A 141 13.05 6.41 19.39
C PRO A 141 12.62 5.05 19.97
N GLU A 142 11.33 4.75 19.94
CA GLU A 142 10.79 3.48 20.43
C GLU A 142 11.16 2.31 19.50
N ILE A 143 11.06 2.53 18.18
CA ILE A 143 11.44 1.55 17.16
C ILE A 143 12.91 1.19 17.27
N ILE A 144 13.82 2.16 17.34
CA ILE A 144 15.26 1.89 17.46
C ILE A 144 15.56 1.08 18.72
N LYS A 145 14.87 1.33 19.82
CA LYS A 145 15.06 0.62 21.08
C LYS A 145 14.55 -0.82 21.05
N ASN A 146 13.40 -1.08 20.43
CA ASN A 146 12.65 -2.33 20.58
C ASN A 146 12.61 -3.20 19.32
N THR A 147 12.57 -2.59 18.13
CA THR A 147 12.36 -3.27 16.84
C THR A 147 13.10 -2.53 15.70
N PRO A 148 14.44 -2.33 15.83
CA PRO A 148 15.21 -1.49 14.89
C PRO A 148 15.13 -1.96 13.43
N GLU A 149 14.86 -3.24 13.20
CA GLU A 149 14.64 -3.82 11.88
C GLU A 149 13.48 -3.18 11.10
N CYS A 150 12.48 -2.61 11.78
CA CYS A 150 11.37 -1.89 11.12
C CYS A 150 11.84 -0.69 10.30
N MET A 151 13.02 -0.13 10.61
CA MET A 151 13.63 0.95 9.80
C MET A 151 14.02 0.50 8.38
N THR A 152 13.96 -0.80 8.09
CA THR A 152 14.14 -1.35 6.74
C THR A 152 12.90 -1.15 5.84
N ILE A 153 11.72 -0.92 6.42
CA ILE A 153 10.49 -0.71 5.66
C ILE A 153 10.67 0.50 4.73
N PHE A 154 10.47 0.27 3.43
CA PHE A 154 10.64 1.26 2.36
C PHE A 154 12.02 1.91 2.29
N ASN A 155 13.05 1.22 2.80
CA ASN A 155 14.43 1.62 2.60
C ASN A 155 14.87 1.32 1.17
N SER A 156 15.30 2.35 0.43
CA SER A 156 15.65 2.23 -0.99
C SER A 156 16.79 1.26 -1.27
N THR A 157 17.80 1.23 -0.41
CA THR A 157 18.93 0.30 -0.54
C THR A 157 18.50 -1.15 -0.35
N TYR A 158 17.62 -1.40 0.64
CA TYR A 158 17.05 -2.74 0.85
C TYR A 158 16.21 -3.17 -0.37
N GLU A 159 15.34 -2.27 -0.86
CA GLU A 159 14.47 -2.56 -2.00
C GLU A 159 15.29 -2.86 -3.28
N GLU A 160 16.34 -2.09 -3.52
CA GLU A 160 17.23 -2.28 -4.67
C GLU A 160 17.98 -3.62 -4.59
N LEU A 161 18.60 -3.92 -3.44
CA LEU A 161 19.35 -5.17 -3.24
C LEU A 161 18.47 -6.42 -3.35
N ASN A 162 17.22 -6.35 -2.92
CA ASN A 162 16.27 -7.47 -2.95
C ASN A 162 15.35 -7.44 -4.18
N GLY A 163 15.50 -6.45 -5.05
CA GLY A 163 14.68 -6.32 -6.26
C GLY A 163 13.19 -6.15 -5.97
N VAL A 164 12.81 -5.50 -4.87
CA VAL A 164 11.41 -5.25 -4.50
C VAL A 164 10.77 -4.31 -5.51
N GLU A 165 9.61 -4.70 -6.03
CA GLU A 165 8.86 -3.93 -7.01
C GLU A 165 7.67 -3.22 -6.37
N HIS A 166 7.43 -1.96 -6.76
CA HIS A 166 6.22 -1.22 -6.36
C HIS A 166 5.19 -1.20 -7.49
N TYR A 167 3.95 -1.48 -7.15
CA TYR A 167 2.84 -1.44 -8.09
C TYR A 167 1.68 -0.59 -7.56
N CYS A 168 1.40 0.51 -8.24
CA CYS A 168 0.27 1.37 -7.94
C CYS A 168 -0.91 1.01 -8.85
N SER A 169 -1.94 0.38 -8.30
CA SER A 169 -3.14 -0.01 -9.07
C SER A 169 -3.89 1.20 -9.63
N MET A 170 -3.90 2.34 -8.93
CA MET A 170 -4.49 3.58 -9.40
C MET A 170 -3.81 4.10 -10.69
N ARG A 171 -2.47 4.23 -10.67
CA ARG A 171 -1.73 4.74 -11.84
C ARG A 171 -1.83 3.80 -13.03
N LYS A 172 -1.67 2.50 -12.80
CA LYS A 172 -1.78 1.48 -13.85
C LYS A 172 -3.22 1.35 -14.37
N GLY A 173 -4.22 1.50 -13.49
CA GLY A 173 -5.63 1.47 -13.84
C GLY A 173 -6.13 2.68 -14.65
N THR A 174 -5.40 3.79 -14.66
CA THR A 174 -5.80 5.02 -15.35
C THR A 174 -6.06 4.79 -16.85
N VAL A 175 -5.18 4.05 -17.52
CA VAL A 175 -5.34 3.72 -18.93
C VAL A 175 -6.49 2.72 -19.15
N ILE A 176 -6.66 1.77 -18.23
CA ILE A 176 -7.68 0.72 -18.31
C ILE A 176 -9.08 1.30 -18.15
N THR A 177 -9.27 2.19 -17.17
CA THR A 177 -10.58 2.81 -16.91
C THR A 177 -10.95 3.85 -17.98
N ASN A 178 -9.93 4.51 -18.53
CA ASN A 178 -10.06 5.53 -19.58
C ASN A 178 -11.12 6.61 -19.25
N ILE A 179 -11.18 7.05 -17.98
CA ILE A 179 -12.12 8.08 -17.53
C ILE A 179 -11.58 9.44 -17.95
N ILE A 180 -12.28 10.09 -18.89
CA ILE A 180 -11.91 11.40 -19.40
C ILE A 180 -12.63 12.48 -18.58
N VAL A 181 -11.87 13.48 -18.09
CA VAL A 181 -12.42 14.64 -17.39
C VAL A 181 -12.05 15.93 -18.11
N PRO A 182 -12.98 16.90 -18.17
CA PRO A 182 -12.70 18.18 -18.78
C PRO A 182 -11.57 18.90 -18.03
N SER A 183 -10.75 19.67 -18.74
CA SER A 183 -9.74 20.49 -18.11
C SER A 183 -10.36 21.58 -17.25
N LYS A 184 -9.82 21.80 -16.05
CA LYS A 184 -10.19 22.94 -15.20
C LYS A 184 -9.69 24.29 -15.73
N TYR A 185 -8.80 24.26 -16.73
CA TYR A 185 -8.19 25.46 -17.30
C TYR A 185 -8.74 25.66 -18.71
N PRO A 186 -9.24 26.87 -19.06
CA PRO A 186 -9.70 27.19 -20.40
C PRO A 186 -8.62 26.92 -21.44
N GLY A 187 -9.01 26.32 -22.58
CA GLY A 187 -8.10 26.04 -23.70
C GLY A 187 -7.14 24.86 -23.54
N LYS A 188 -7.14 24.15 -22.40
CA LYS A 188 -6.38 22.91 -22.25
C LYS A 188 -7.25 21.69 -22.61
N PRO A 189 -6.68 20.68 -23.26
CA PRO A 189 -7.40 19.46 -23.60
C PRO A 189 -7.89 18.71 -22.34
N PRO A 190 -8.93 17.89 -22.46
CA PRO A 190 -9.34 16.94 -21.43
C PRO A 190 -8.16 16.01 -21.02
N SER A 191 -8.20 15.49 -19.82
CA SER A 191 -7.18 14.59 -19.29
C SER A 191 -7.80 13.32 -18.71
N LEU A 192 -7.00 12.27 -18.64
CA LEU A 192 -7.38 11.05 -17.95
C LEU A 192 -7.38 11.29 -16.43
N LYS A 193 -8.46 10.88 -15.79
CA LYS A 193 -8.60 10.89 -14.32
C LYS A 193 -7.95 9.65 -13.74
N TRP A 194 -7.26 9.79 -12.62
CA TRP A 194 -6.91 8.66 -11.77
C TRP A 194 -8.19 8.03 -11.21
N PRO A 195 -8.43 6.72 -11.45
CA PRO A 195 -9.64 6.08 -10.95
C PRO A 195 -9.64 5.94 -9.44
N ARG A 196 -10.82 5.98 -8.84
CA ARG A 196 -11.02 5.44 -7.50
C ARG A 196 -10.96 3.91 -7.56
N LEU A 197 -10.75 3.26 -6.41
CA LEU A 197 -10.65 1.79 -6.38
C LEU A 197 -11.94 1.11 -6.88
N ASN A 198 -13.11 1.61 -6.50
CA ASN A 198 -14.41 1.12 -7.00
C ASN A 198 -14.59 1.31 -8.52
N GLU A 199 -14.11 2.43 -9.09
CA GLU A 199 -14.18 2.68 -10.53
C GLU A 199 -13.28 1.71 -11.32
N LEU A 200 -12.08 1.44 -10.79
CA LEU A 200 -11.17 0.45 -11.36
C LEU A 200 -11.77 -0.96 -11.26
N TYR A 201 -12.28 -1.31 -10.08
CA TYR A 201 -12.90 -2.61 -9.84
C TYR A 201 -14.08 -2.86 -10.78
N ALA A 202 -15.05 -1.93 -10.84
CA ALA A 202 -16.18 -2.03 -11.74
C ALA A 202 -15.76 -2.19 -13.21
N LYS A 203 -14.69 -1.49 -13.64
CA LYS A 203 -14.16 -1.63 -15.00
C LYS A 203 -13.56 -3.00 -15.29
N LEU A 204 -12.88 -3.61 -14.30
CA LEU A 204 -12.22 -4.90 -14.46
C LEU A 204 -13.16 -6.10 -14.35
N PHE A 205 -14.31 -5.92 -13.70
CA PHE A 205 -15.27 -6.97 -13.35
C PHE A 205 -16.70 -6.65 -13.81
N ASP A 206 -16.81 -6.13 -15.03
CA ASP A 206 -18.08 -5.95 -15.78
C ASP A 206 -19.20 -5.24 -14.98
N GLY A 207 -18.84 -4.24 -14.21
CA GLY A 207 -19.77 -3.42 -13.42
C GLY A 207 -20.07 -3.95 -12.02
N GLU A 208 -19.36 -5.00 -11.54
CA GLU A 208 -19.49 -5.44 -10.15
C GLU A 208 -19.22 -4.28 -9.18
N THR A 209 -19.96 -4.26 -8.09
CA THR A 209 -19.78 -3.31 -6.98
C THR A 209 -19.32 -4.02 -5.72
N VAL A 210 -18.65 -3.28 -4.84
CA VAL A 210 -18.20 -3.78 -3.54
C VAL A 210 -18.74 -2.87 -2.45
N ASP A 211 -19.36 -3.48 -1.43
CA ASP A 211 -19.78 -2.80 -0.22
C ASP A 211 -18.62 -2.73 0.79
N GLY A 212 -18.65 -1.72 1.65
CA GLY A 212 -17.69 -1.56 2.75
C GLY A 212 -16.33 -1.00 2.36
N LEU A 213 -16.18 -0.40 1.17
CA LEU A 213 -15.01 0.41 0.84
C LEU A 213 -14.80 1.52 1.88
N HIS A 214 -13.56 1.99 2.01
CA HIS A 214 -13.06 2.83 3.11
C HIS A 214 -12.96 2.07 4.45
N ASN A 215 -12.92 0.73 4.39
CA ASN A 215 -12.34 -0.12 5.41
C ASN A 215 -11.05 -0.70 4.82
N ALA A 216 -9.92 -0.46 5.46
CA ALA A 216 -8.62 -0.79 4.88
C ALA A 216 -8.50 -2.28 4.47
N MET A 217 -9.09 -3.22 5.21
CA MET A 217 -9.04 -4.64 4.82
C MET A 217 -9.89 -4.94 3.57
N VAL A 218 -11.05 -4.30 3.42
CA VAL A 218 -11.85 -4.42 2.20
C VAL A 218 -11.08 -3.86 1.01
N ASP A 219 -10.47 -2.68 1.18
CA ASP A 219 -9.69 -2.02 0.13
C ASP A 219 -8.45 -2.85 -0.26
N VAL A 220 -7.76 -3.49 0.69
CA VAL A 220 -6.67 -4.45 0.44
C VAL A 220 -7.13 -5.61 -0.44
N LEU A 221 -8.26 -6.26 -0.11
CA LEU A 221 -8.74 -7.42 -0.87
C LEU A 221 -9.22 -7.03 -2.27
N VAL A 222 -9.91 -5.90 -2.40
CA VAL A 222 -10.33 -5.34 -3.70
C VAL A 222 -9.11 -4.96 -4.54
N CYS A 223 -8.10 -4.33 -3.94
CA CYS A 223 -6.86 -3.97 -4.61
C CYS A 223 -6.08 -5.21 -5.08
N LEU A 224 -6.01 -6.27 -4.25
CA LEU A 224 -5.41 -7.56 -4.62
C LEU A 224 -6.11 -8.16 -5.84
N ARG A 225 -7.45 -8.22 -5.83
CA ARG A 225 -8.24 -8.74 -6.96
C ARG A 225 -8.00 -7.93 -8.24
N CYS A 226 -7.97 -6.59 -8.14
CA CYS A 226 -7.61 -5.72 -9.26
C CYS A 226 -6.20 -5.98 -9.77
N TYR A 227 -5.21 -6.07 -8.88
CA TYR A 227 -3.82 -6.36 -9.24
C TYR A 227 -3.70 -7.69 -9.98
N MET A 228 -4.30 -8.77 -9.45
CA MET A 228 -4.27 -10.10 -10.06
C MET A 228 -4.90 -10.09 -11.45
N LYS A 229 -6.04 -9.40 -11.63
CA LYS A 229 -6.68 -9.24 -12.93
C LYS A 229 -5.82 -8.45 -13.91
N MET A 230 -5.24 -7.33 -13.49
CA MET A 230 -4.47 -6.43 -14.35
C MET A 230 -3.13 -7.03 -14.79
N ARG A 231 -2.44 -7.74 -13.90
CA ARG A 231 -1.08 -8.20 -14.14
C ARG A 231 -0.97 -9.68 -14.53
N HIS A 232 -1.88 -10.49 -14.06
CA HIS A 232 -1.85 -11.95 -14.24
C HIS A 232 -3.07 -12.48 -15.00
N ASN A 233 -4.04 -11.62 -15.34
CA ASN A 233 -5.32 -11.98 -15.94
C ASN A 233 -6.06 -13.09 -15.17
N THR A 234 -5.88 -13.12 -13.85
CA THR A 234 -6.46 -14.11 -12.94
C THR A 234 -7.45 -13.42 -12.01
N ASP A 235 -8.60 -14.05 -11.75
CA ASP A 235 -9.56 -13.62 -10.75
C ASP A 235 -9.37 -14.43 -9.46
N CYS A 236 -9.05 -13.76 -8.35
CA CYS A 236 -8.93 -14.35 -7.02
C CYS A 236 -10.17 -14.08 -6.14
N GLY A 237 -11.34 -13.91 -6.72
CA GLY A 237 -12.60 -13.53 -6.06
C GLY A 237 -13.02 -14.40 -4.88
N LEU A 238 -12.49 -15.61 -4.73
CA LEU A 238 -12.72 -16.46 -3.56
C LEU A 238 -12.22 -15.85 -2.25
N LEU A 239 -11.20 -14.98 -2.31
CA LEU A 239 -10.66 -14.27 -1.12
C LEU A 239 -11.66 -13.27 -0.53
N MET A 240 -12.63 -12.80 -1.31
CA MET A 240 -13.68 -11.86 -0.89
C MET A 240 -14.83 -12.54 -0.13
N LYS A 241 -14.94 -13.86 -0.20
CA LYS A 241 -16.06 -14.64 0.39
C LYS A 241 -15.77 -15.20 1.79
N SER A 242 -14.54 -15.12 2.27
CA SER A 242 -14.18 -15.58 3.61
C SER A 242 -14.51 -14.48 4.64
N LYS A 243 -15.78 -14.49 5.12
CA LYS A 243 -16.16 -13.77 6.33
C LYS A 243 -15.83 -14.62 7.55
#